data_b8bb646ff2d05f7039b25434fb4a87c6
#
_entry.id   b8bb646ff2d05f7039b25434fb4a87c6
#
_cell.length_a   1.000
_cell.length_b   1.000
_cell.length_c   1.000
_cell.angle_alpha   90.00
_cell.angle_beta   90.00
_cell.angle_gamma   90.00
#
_symmetry.space_group_name_H-M   'P 1'
#
loop_
_entity.id
_entity.type
_entity.pdbx_description
1 polymer ?
#
loop_
_entity_poly.entity_id
_entity_poly.type
_entity_poly.pdbx_seq_one_letter_code
_entity_poly.pdbx_strand_id
1 'polypeptide(L)'
;MKEYKVLVNFYKAEDGGRKTEINTTFPYRPIFVFDKKNYHCQIDFEKGVKIFPGDRVEAIIRLFNCPIKIGDTFALRELKEIASGSVVSELM
;
A
#
# COMPACT_ATOMS: atom_id res chain seq x y z
N MET A 1 13.64 -1.93 -10.62
CA MET A 1 12.75 -1.51 -9.53
C MET A 1 12.29 -0.10 -9.76
N LYS A 2 11.01 0.16 -9.60
CA LYS A 2 10.44 1.50 -9.76
C LYS A 2 9.81 1.97 -8.47
N GLU A 3 9.83 3.29 -8.26
CA GLU A 3 9.22 3.91 -7.09
C GLU A 3 8.08 4.81 -7.51
N TYR A 4 6.99 4.75 -6.76
CA TYR A 4 5.80 5.54 -7.02
C TYR A 4 5.32 6.19 -5.74
N LYS A 5 4.77 7.39 -5.87
CA LYS A 5 3.97 8.00 -4.82
C LYS A 5 2.55 7.48 -4.97
N VAL A 6 2.00 6.96 -3.88
CA VAL A 6 0.67 6.36 -3.86
C VAL A 6 -0.18 6.96 -2.75
N LEU A 7 -1.48 6.90 -2.94
CA LEU A 7 -2.46 7.23 -1.92
C LEU A 7 -3.13 5.92 -1.51
N VAL A 8 -3.08 5.59 -0.23
CA VAL A 8 -3.59 4.32 0.29
C VAL A 8 -4.73 4.58 1.26
N ASN A 9 -5.82 3.87 1.05
CA ASN A 9 -6.97 3.86 1.95
C ASN A 9 -7.00 2.53 2.68
N PHE A 10 -6.71 2.54 3.97
CA PHE A 10 -6.81 1.33 4.78
C PHE A 10 -8.26 1.12 5.21
N TYR A 11 -8.75 -0.10 5.04
CA TYR A 11 -10.12 -0.43 5.42
C TYR A 11 -10.24 -0.37 6.94
N LYS A 12 -11.41 0.07 7.42
CA LYS A 12 -11.75 -0.01 8.84
C LYS A 12 -11.81 -1.47 9.26
N ALA A 13 -11.52 -1.74 10.55
CA ALA A 13 -11.58 -3.10 11.06
C ALA A 13 -12.97 -3.72 10.85
N GLU A 14 -14.02 -2.94 11.06
CA GLU A 14 -15.42 -3.35 10.85
C GLU A 14 -15.75 -3.65 9.38
N ASP A 15 -14.99 -3.10 8.45
CA ASP A 15 -15.15 -3.32 7.01
C ASP A 15 -14.20 -4.38 6.46
N GLY A 16 -13.64 -5.21 7.33
CA GLY A 16 -12.75 -6.28 6.95
C GLY A 16 -11.26 -5.90 6.93
N GLY A 17 -10.91 -4.72 7.41
CA GLY A 17 -9.52 -4.28 7.50
C GLY A 17 -8.73 -4.93 8.64
N ARG A 18 -7.51 -4.44 8.83
CA ARG A 18 -6.67 -4.87 9.95
C ARG A 18 -7.34 -4.50 11.27
N LYS A 19 -7.06 -5.27 12.31
CA LYS A 19 -7.53 -4.98 13.66
C LYS A 19 -6.55 -4.14 14.46
N THR A 20 -5.30 -4.04 13.98
CA THR A 20 -4.21 -3.35 14.69
C THR A 20 -3.54 -2.35 13.75
N GLU A 21 -2.82 -1.38 14.35
CA GLU A 21 -2.04 -0.42 13.60
C GLU A 21 -0.84 -1.07 12.92
N ILE A 22 -0.31 -0.38 11.92
CA ILE A 22 0.96 -0.72 11.27
C ILE A 22 2.05 0.10 11.93
N ASN A 23 3.10 -0.59 12.40
CA ASN A 23 4.28 0.05 12.95
C ASN A 23 5.23 0.42 11.81
N THR A 24 5.44 1.72 11.61
CA THR A 24 6.26 2.22 10.52
C THR A 24 7.77 2.19 10.81
N THR A 25 8.17 1.70 11.98
CA THR A 25 9.58 1.52 12.34
C THR A 25 10.25 0.43 11.47
N PHE A 26 9.48 -0.56 11.03
CA PHE A 26 9.95 -1.66 10.22
C PHE A 26 9.43 -1.54 8.79
N PRO A 27 10.18 -2.06 7.79
CA PRO A 27 9.68 -2.08 6.42
C PRO A 27 8.34 -2.83 6.34
N TYR A 28 7.39 -2.27 5.61
CA TYR A 28 6.09 -2.89 5.40
C TYR A 28 6.04 -3.49 4.01
N ARG A 29 5.83 -4.80 3.93
CA ARG A 29 5.87 -5.55 2.68
C ARG A 29 4.62 -6.42 2.49
N PRO A 30 3.45 -5.80 2.30
CA PRO A 30 2.25 -6.57 1.97
C PRO A 30 2.33 -7.10 0.55
N ILE A 31 1.38 -7.94 0.15
CA ILE A 31 1.23 -8.34 -1.24
C ILE A 31 0.53 -7.19 -1.98
N PHE A 32 1.11 -6.77 -3.09
CA PHE A 32 0.54 -5.77 -3.98
C PHE A 32 -0.27 -6.50 -5.05
N VAL A 33 -1.56 -6.19 -5.14
CA VAL A 33 -2.46 -6.84 -6.10
C VAL A 33 -2.84 -5.83 -7.16
N PHE A 34 -2.49 -6.13 -8.41
CA PHE A 34 -2.83 -5.30 -9.56
C PHE A 34 -3.24 -6.19 -10.72
N ASP A 35 -4.38 -5.88 -11.31
CA ASP A 35 -4.90 -6.63 -12.47
C ASP A 35 -4.95 -8.14 -12.18
N LYS A 36 -5.44 -8.51 -11.01
CA LYS A 36 -5.61 -9.89 -10.52
C LYS A 36 -4.30 -10.66 -10.37
N LYS A 37 -3.17 -9.96 -10.36
CA LYS A 37 -1.84 -10.56 -10.15
C LYS A 37 -1.21 -10.03 -8.88
N ASN A 38 -0.38 -10.85 -8.27
CA ASN A 38 0.34 -10.53 -7.05
C ASN A 38 1.76 -10.09 -7.36
N TYR A 39 2.21 -9.04 -6.70
CA TYR A 39 3.56 -8.50 -6.86
C TYR A 39 4.19 -8.27 -5.50
N HIS A 40 5.49 -8.38 -5.44
CA HIS A 40 6.24 -7.97 -4.25
C HIS A 40 6.37 -6.45 -4.23
N CYS A 41 6.24 -5.88 -3.04
CA CYS A 41 6.41 -4.45 -2.85
C CYS A 41 7.01 -4.15 -1.49
N GLN A 42 7.51 -2.94 -1.35
CA GLN A 42 7.84 -2.36 -0.05
C GLN A 42 7.22 -0.97 0.01
N ILE A 43 6.55 -0.68 1.11
CA ILE A 43 5.90 0.61 1.31
C ILE A 43 6.61 1.35 2.42
N ASP A 44 7.02 2.58 2.13
CA ASP A 44 7.65 3.47 3.09
C ASP A 44 6.66 4.59 3.43
N PHE A 45 6.32 4.68 4.72
CA PHE A 45 5.49 5.75 5.26
C PHE A 45 6.37 6.82 5.89
N GLU A 46 5.78 7.96 6.21
CA GLU A 46 6.46 8.99 6.98
C GLU A 46 6.95 8.41 8.32
N LYS A 47 8.20 8.71 8.67
CA LYS A 47 8.80 8.15 9.89
C LYS A 47 8.07 8.58 11.15
N GLY A 48 7.89 7.63 12.07
CA GLY A 48 7.29 7.87 13.37
C GLY A 48 5.77 7.95 13.36
N VAL A 49 5.16 7.80 12.19
CA VAL A 49 3.69 7.79 12.06
C VAL A 49 3.20 6.37 12.23
N LYS A 50 2.14 6.20 13.02
CA LYS A 50 1.42 4.93 13.11
C LYS A 50 0.25 4.98 12.14
N ILE A 51 0.02 3.90 11.43
CA ILE A 51 -1.09 3.78 10.48
C ILE A 51 -2.18 2.92 11.13
N PHE A 52 -3.35 3.49 11.27
CA PHE A 52 -4.49 2.82 11.90
C PHE A 52 -5.50 2.34 10.86
N PRO A 53 -6.27 1.29 11.16
CA PRO A 53 -7.39 0.91 10.30
C PRO A 53 -8.31 2.11 10.04
N GLY A 54 -8.67 2.33 8.78
CA GLY A 54 -9.48 3.47 8.37
C GLY A 54 -8.70 4.70 7.94
N ASP A 55 -7.38 4.70 8.12
CA ASP A 55 -6.56 5.84 7.70
C ASP A 55 -6.40 5.90 6.19
N ARG A 56 -6.31 7.14 5.70
CA ARG A 56 -5.96 7.44 4.32
C ARG A 56 -4.63 8.17 4.33
N VAL A 57 -3.62 7.59 3.69
CA VAL A 57 -2.25 8.12 3.78
C VAL A 57 -1.56 8.11 2.43
N GLU A 58 -0.62 9.04 2.26
CA GLU A 58 0.33 9.00 1.17
C GLU A 58 1.54 8.16 1.58
N ALA A 59 2.11 7.46 0.62
CA ALA A 59 3.29 6.63 0.86
C ALA A 59 4.12 6.53 -0.41
N ILE A 60 5.36 6.07 -0.25
CA ILE A 60 6.23 5.72 -1.36
C ILE A 60 6.24 4.20 -1.46
N ILE A 61 5.95 3.68 -2.64
CA ILE A 61 5.97 2.24 -2.87
C ILE A 61 7.07 1.89 -3.86
N ARG A 62 7.79 0.82 -3.56
CA ARG A 62 8.77 0.21 -4.46
C ARG A 62 8.19 -1.07 -5.02
N LEU A 63 8.17 -1.16 -6.34
CA LEU A 63 7.58 -2.29 -7.05
C LEU A 63 8.60 -2.96 -7.96
N PHE A 64 8.47 -4.28 -8.07
CA PHE A 64 9.31 -5.11 -8.95
C PHE A 64 8.45 -5.65 -10.09
N ASN A 65 8.83 -5.32 -11.33
CA ASN A 65 8.24 -5.86 -12.56
C ASN A 65 6.70 -5.75 -12.63
N CYS A 66 6.15 -4.66 -12.13
CA CYS A 66 4.72 -4.40 -12.18
C CYS A 66 4.42 -3.33 -13.24
N PRO A 67 3.52 -3.59 -14.18
CA PRO A 67 3.24 -2.65 -15.28
C PRO A 67 2.25 -1.55 -14.91
N ILE A 68 2.20 -1.15 -13.65
CA ILE A 68 1.26 -0.14 -13.18
C ILE A 68 1.65 1.25 -13.68
N LYS A 69 0.65 2.11 -13.88
CA LYS A 69 0.82 3.48 -14.37
C LYS A 69 0.12 4.47 -13.45
N ILE A 70 0.49 5.74 -13.60
CA ILE A 70 -0.19 6.83 -12.89
C ILE A 70 -1.69 6.75 -13.15
N GLY A 71 -2.47 6.87 -12.07
CA GLY A 71 -3.92 6.79 -12.11
C GLY A 71 -4.48 5.38 -11.92
N ASP A 72 -3.66 4.34 -12.06
CA ASP A 72 -4.12 2.98 -11.81
C ASP A 72 -4.39 2.74 -10.33
N THR A 73 -5.31 1.83 -10.07
CA THR A 73 -5.67 1.41 -8.72
C THR A 73 -5.11 0.04 -8.41
N PHE A 74 -4.94 -0.23 -7.13
CA PHE A 74 -4.39 -1.50 -6.64
C PHE A 74 -5.02 -1.85 -5.29
N ALA A 75 -4.75 -3.05 -4.83
CA ALA A 75 -5.11 -3.48 -3.48
C ALA A 75 -3.86 -3.95 -2.75
N LEU A 76 -3.90 -3.89 -1.42
CA LEU A 76 -2.88 -4.46 -0.55
C LEU A 76 -3.50 -5.61 0.22
N ARG A 77 -2.75 -6.71 0.28
CA ARG A 77 -3.21 -7.93 0.94
C ARG A 77 -2.17 -8.44 1.92
N GLU A 78 -2.63 -8.82 3.10
CA GLU A 78 -1.87 -9.63 4.06
C GLU A 78 -2.44 -11.05 4.00
N LEU A 79 -3.14 -11.50 5.04
CA LEU A 79 -3.93 -12.73 4.93
C LEU A 79 -5.21 -12.49 4.12
N LYS A 80 -5.67 -11.26 4.09
CA LYS A 80 -6.85 -10.81 3.34
C LYS A 80 -6.56 -9.42 2.79
N GLU A 81 -7.41 -8.94 1.89
CA GLU A 81 -7.30 -7.58 1.38
C GLU A 81 -7.59 -6.59 2.52
N ILE A 82 -6.67 -5.66 2.76
CA ILE A 82 -6.73 -4.74 3.89
C ILE A 82 -6.75 -3.27 3.49
N ALA A 83 -6.45 -2.98 2.24
CA ALA A 83 -6.39 -1.61 1.74
C ALA A 83 -6.55 -1.58 0.24
N SER A 84 -6.90 -0.42 -0.27
CA SER A 84 -6.85 -0.11 -1.69
C SER A 84 -6.14 1.22 -1.88
N GLY A 85 -5.68 1.48 -3.09
CA GLY A 85 -4.99 2.73 -3.36
C GLY A 85 -4.91 3.07 -4.82
N SER A 86 -4.28 4.19 -5.09
CA SER A 86 -4.04 4.66 -6.46
C SER A 86 -2.64 5.24 -6.59
N VAL A 87 -2.10 5.16 -7.80
CA VAL A 87 -0.79 5.71 -8.12
C VAL A 87 -0.95 7.18 -8.44
N VAL A 88 -0.25 8.03 -7.70
CA VAL A 88 -0.31 9.49 -7.86
C VAL A 88 0.77 9.97 -8.83
N SER A 89 2.00 9.49 -8.66
CA SER A 89 3.12 9.86 -9.54
C SER A 89 4.19 8.78 -9.54
N GLU A 90 4.98 8.77 -10.60
CA GLU A 90 6.16 7.92 -10.68
C GLU A 90 7.36 8.75 -10.24
N LEU A 91 8.17 8.23 -9.33
CA LEU A 91 9.28 8.98 -8.76
C LEU A 91 10.60 8.69 -9.46
N MET A 92 10.85 7.50 -9.82
CA MET A 92 12.06 7.13 -10.57
C MET A 92 12.02 5.65 -10.95
#